data_d9c2fc5d4853c7d91b42c98ee3976d3b
#
_entry.id   d9c2fc5d4853c7d91b42c98ee3976d3b
#
_cell.length_a   1.000
_cell.length_b   1.000
_cell.length_c   1.000
_cell.angle_alpha   90.00
_cell.angle_beta   90.00
_cell.angle_gamma   90.00
#
_symmetry.space_group_name_H-M   'P 1'
#
loop_
_entity.id
_entity.type
_entity.pdbx_description
1 polymer ?
#
loop_
_entity_poly.entity_id
_entity_poly.type
_entity_poly.pdbx_seq_one_letter_code
_entity_poly.pdbx_strand_id
1 'polypeptide(L)'
;MRVQRVVMPGSGSESWTVVGDDHVPVAPVERFLAYLASIERSPNTVKAYAHDLKDWFSFLAVHGLDWQAVTLEHVARFVAWLRLPPAARDGRVSVLPTVEHHCGGASVNRKLAALASFCEFHARLGVPLAGLLVTMAPAGQGRSSVTSYKPFLAHIAKHTAQRRRAITLPAPVPRPQVLSAA
;
A
#
# COMPACT_ATOMS: atom_id res chain seq x y z
N MET A 1 13.47 -2.86 11.87
CA MET A 1 12.07 -3.37 12.05
C MET A 1 11.90 -4.73 11.40
N ARG A 2 11.06 -5.62 11.97
CA ARG A 2 10.79 -6.97 11.46
C ARG A 2 9.31 -7.33 11.57
N VAL A 3 8.84 -8.23 10.70
CA VAL A 3 7.50 -8.83 10.81
C VAL A 3 7.62 -10.11 11.64
N GLN A 4 6.74 -10.27 12.62
CA GLN A 4 6.72 -11.43 13.50
C GLN A 4 5.35 -12.11 13.46
N ARG A 5 5.35 -13.44 13.41
CA ARG A 5 4.14 -14.26 13.58
C ARG A 5 3.78 -14.29 15.08
N VAL A 6 2.52 -14.14 15.34
CA VAL A 6 1.95 -14.23 16.70
C VAL A 6 0.90 -15.32 16.70
N VAL A 7 0.93 -16.16 17.71
CA VAL A 7 -0.12 -17.16 17.96
C VAL A 7 -0.90 -16.71 19.20
N MET A 8 -2.20 -16.54 19.06
CA MET A 8 -3.05 -16.07 20.15
C MET A 8 -3.26 -17.16 21.18
N PRO A 9 -2.91 -16.92 22.46
CA PRO A 9 -3.16 -17.89 23.52
C PRO A 9 -4.66 -18.20 23.62
N GLY A 10 -5.01 -19.48 23.68
CA GLY A 10 -6.38 -19.95 23.86
C GLY A 10 -7.13 -20.28 22.56
N SER A 11 -7.06 -19.47 21.53
CA SER A 11 -7.72 -19.76 20.25
C SER A 11 -6.81 -20.49 19.25
N GLY A 12 -5.49 -20.47 19.45
CA GLY A 12 -4.52 -20.98 18.47
C GLY A 12 -4.49 -20.20 17.15
N SER A 13 -5.26 -19.11 17.05
CA SER A 13 -5.33 -18.33 15.81
C SER A 13 -4.01 -17.62 15.53
N GLU A 14 -3.60 -17.65 14.24
CA GLU A 14 -2.39 -16.99 13.79
C GLU A 14 -2.67 -15.54 13.40
N SER A 15 -1.80 -14.65 13.85
CA SER A 15 -1.76 -13.26 13.45
C SER A 15 -0.33 -12.84 13.15
N TRP A 16 -0.16 -11.60 12.74
CA TRP A 16 1.14 -11.03 12.39
C TRP A 16 1.25 -9.64 13.00
N THR A 17 2.44 -9.28 13.47
CA THR A 17 2.74 -7.94 13.98
C THR A 17 4.04 -7.40 13.38
N VAL A 18 4.23 -6.09 13.47
CA VAL A 18 5.49 -5.42 13.12
C VAL A 18 6.16 -4.97 14.42
N VAL A 19 7.39 -5.44 14.61
CA VAL A 19 8.20 -5.13 15.79
C VAL A 19 9.29 -4.13 15.41
N GLY A 20 9.43 -3.09 16.21
CA GLY A 20 10.50 -2.09 16.09
C GLY A 20 11.89 -2.64 16.43
N ASP A 21 12.90 -1.80 16.32
CA ASP A 21 14.28 -2.16 16.68
C ASP A 21 14.45 -2.23 18.21
N ASP A 22 13.57 -1.61 18.96
CA ASP A 22 13.40 -1.70 20.40
C ASP A 22 12.70 -2.99 20.87
N HIS A 23 12.37 -3.89 19.95
CA HIS A 23 11.61 -5.11 20.17
C HIS A 23 10.16 -4.90 20.64
N VAL A 24 9.63 -3.68 20.54
CA VAL A 24 8.24 -3.36 20.87
C VAL A 24 7.38 -3.39 19.60
N PRO A 25 6.14 -3.91 19.65
CA PRO A 25 5.21 -3.81 18.55
C PRO A 25 4.92 -2.35 18.17
N VAL A 26 4.88 -2.07 16.87
CA VAL A 26 4.53 -0.74 16.36
C VAL A 26 3.01 -0.52 16.56
N ALA A 27 2.64 0.18 17.62
CA ALA A 27 1.28 0.29 18.11
C ALA A 27 0.22 0.64 17.04
N PRO A 28 0.41 1.63 16.14
CA PRO A 28 -0.57 1.92 15.09
C PRO A 28 -0.73 0.77 14.09
N VAL A 29 0.34 0.04 13.78
CA VAL A 29 0.28 -1.12 12.90
C VAL A 29 -0.45 -2.27 13.58
N GLU A 30 -0.11 -2.54 14.84
CA GLU A 30 -0.75 -3.58 15.65
C GLU A 30 -2.27 -3.38 15.71
N ARG A 31 -2.72 -2.16 16.01
CA ARG A 31 -4.14 -1.81 16.04
C ARG A 31 -4.85 -2.08 14.72
N PHE A 32 -4.20 -1.75 13.60
CA PHE A 32 -4.77 -1.99 12.27
C PHE A 32 -4.81 -3.49 11.92
N LEU A 33 -3.74 -4.23 12.21
CA LEU A 33 -3.69 -5.67 11.93
C LEU A 33 -4.68 -6.45 12.81
N ALA A 34 -4.86 -6.06 14.07
CA ALA A 34 -5.88 -6.61 14.94
C ALA A 34 -7.30 -6.36 14.40
N TYR A 35 -7.56 -5.16 13.88
CA TYR A 35 -8.82 -4.86 13.19
C TYR A 35 -9.03 -5.77 11.98
N LEU A 36 -8.01 -5.99 11.14
CA LEU A 36 -8.12 -6.88 9.99
C LEU A 36 -8.44 -8.33 10.40
N ALA A 37 -7.84 -8.80 11.49
CA ALA A 37 -8.13 -10.11 12.05
C ALA A 37 -9.58 -10.19 12.58
N SER A 38 -10.07 -9.15 13.26
CA SER A 38 -11.43 -9.07 13.81
C SER A 38 -12.52 -9.08 12.71
N ILE A 39 -12.21 -8.59 11.50
CA ILE A 39 -13.11 -8.66 10.34
C ILE A 39 -12.82 -9.89 9.46
N GLU A 40 -12.22 -10.91 10.03
CA GLU A 40 -11.99 -12.23 9.43
C GLU A 40 -11.18 -12.19 8.12
N ARG A 41 -10.24 -11.25 7.99
CA ARG A 41 -9.29 -11.28 6.87
C ARG A 41 -8.35 -12.48 7.01
N SER A 42 -8.08 -13.16 5.88
CA SER A 42 -7.22 -14.34 5.91
C SER A 42 -5.84 -14.03 6.53
N PRO A 43 -5.21 -14.98 7.24
CA PRO A 43 -3.88 -14.80 7.83
C PRO A 43 -2.82 -14.37 6.80
N ASN A 44 -2.92 -14.85 5.55
CA ASN A 44 -2.03 -14.44 4.47
C ASN A 44 -2.24 -12.96 4.08
N THR A 45 -3.48 -12.48 4.14
CA THR A 45 -3.79 -11.06 3.91
C THR A 45 -3.18 -10.20 5.01
N VAL A 46 -3.38 -10.56 6.27
CA VAL A 46 -2.81 -9.85 7.44
C VAL A 46 -1.27 -9.83 7.34
N LYS A 47 -0.66 -10.96 7.01
CA LYS A 47 0.79 -11.07 6.76
C LYS A 47 1.27 -10.11 5.67
N ALA A 48 0.57 -10.06 4.53
CA ALA A 48 0.94 -9.17 3.43
C ALA A 48 0.89 -7.70 3.87
N TYR A 49 -0.14 -7.28 4.60
CA TYR A 49 -0.25 -5.94 5.17
C TYR A 49 0.88 -5.64 6.16
N ALA A 50 1.23 -6.59 7.03
CA ALA A 50 2.33 -6.43 7.97
C ALA A 50 3.66 -6.16 7.23
N HIS A 51 3.96 -6.91 6.17
CA HIS A 51 5.16 -6.68 5.36
C HIS A 51 5.16 -5.34 4.64
N ASP A 52 4.02 -4.92 4.11
CA ASP A 52 3.92 -3.66 3.40
C ASP A 52 4.05 -2.46 4.35
N LEU A 53 3.42 -2.53 5.51
CA LEU A 53 3.51 -1.50 6.54
C LEU A 53 4.88 -1.47 7.23
N LYS A 54 5.55 -2.63 7.40
CA LYS A 54 6.93 -2.67 7.88
C LYS A 54 7.84 -1.77 7.01
N ASP A 55 7.71 -1.87 5.69
CA ASP A 55 8.53 -1.03 4.81
C ASP A 55 8.21 0.46 4.95
N TRP A 56 6.94 0.81 5.12
CA TRP A 56 6.54 2.20 5.38
C TRP A 56 7.11 2.74 6.69
N PHE A 57 6.94 2.01 7.79
CA PHE A 57 7.45 2.44 9.08
C PHE A 57 8.99 2.43 9.15
N SER A 58 9.65 1.54 8.41
CA SER A 58 11.11 1.59 8.24
C SER A 58 11.54 2.86 7.52
N PHE A 59 10.83 3.26 6.46
CA PHE A 59 11.08 4.53 5.78
C PHE A 59 10.89 5.73 6.71
N LEU A 60 9.81 5.76 7.49
CA LEU A 60 9.55 6.84 8.45
C LEU A 60 10.67 6.94 9.50
N ALA A 61 11.10 5.81 10.05
CA ALA A 61 12.17 5.74 11.05
C ALA A 61 13.50 6.28 10.49
N VAL A 62 13.89 5.88 9.27
CA VAL A 62 15.13 6.37 8.62
C VAL A 62 15.10 7.88 8.42
N HIS A 63 13.93 8.46 8.16
CA HIS A 63 13.79 9.89 7.86
C HIS A 63 13.32 10.72 9.07
N GLY A 64 13.15 10.13 10.25
CA GLY A 64 12.68 10.81 11.46
C GLY A 64 11.29 11.43 11.31
N LEU A 65 10.40 10.79 10.56
CA LEU A 65 9.05 11.29 10.25
C LEU A 65 8.00 10.70 11.19
N ASP A 66 7.11 11.56 11.69
CA ASP A 66 5.91 11.13 12.41
C ASP A 66 4.85 10.63 11.41
N TRP A 67 4.35 9.41 11.64
CA TRP A 67 3.34 8.78 10.79
C TRP A 67 2.00 9.55 10.79
N GLN A 68 1.72 10.36 11.81
CA GLN A 68 0.49 11.17 11.91
C GLN A 68 0.58 12.47 11.12
N ALA A 69 1.81 12.94 10.84
CA ALA A 69 2.09 14.20 10.16
C ALA A 69 2.58 14.02 8.71
N VAL A 70 2.35 12.85 8.13
CA VAL A 70 2.79 12.55 6.76
C VAL A 70 1.97 13.28 5.70
N THR A 71 2.64 13.66 4.62
CA THR A 71 2.07 14.34 3.47
C THR A 71 2.18 13.50 2.20
N LEU A 72 1.50 13.91 1.14
CA LEU A 72 1.62 13.26 -0.18
C LEU A 72 3.06 13.27 -0.71
N GLU A 73 3.84 14.31 -0.39
CA GLU A 73 5.26 14.39 -0.73
C GLU A 73 6.07 13.28 -0.04
N HIS A 74 5.80 13.01 1.24
CA HIS A 74 6.43 11.90 1.95
C HIS A 74 6.10 10.55 1.30
N VAL A 75 4.88 10.38 0.80
CA VAL A 75 4.50 9.17 0.05
C VAL A 75 5.25 9.08 -1.29
N ALA A 76 5.44 10.19 -2.00
CA ALA A 76 6.23 10.21 -3.23
C ALA A 76 7.71 9.83 -2.95
N ARG A 77 8.30 10.35 -1.86
CA ARG A 77 9.64 9.98 -1.39
C ARG A 77 9.72 8.49 -1.00
N PHE A 78 8.69 7.95 -0.36
CA PHE A 78 8.61 6.52 -0.07
C PHE A 78 8.61 5.67 -1.35
N VAL A 79 7.90 6.08 -2.40
CA VAL A 79 7.94 5.40 -3.70
C VAL A 79 9.35 5.39 -4.28
N ALA A 80 10.06 6.52 -4.24
CA ALA A 80 11.45 6.59 -4.67
C ALA A 80 12.36 5.68 -3.83
N TRP A 81 12.19 5.68 -2.51
CA TRP A 81 12.92 4.84 -1.57
C TRP A 81 12.70 3.33 -1.83
N LEU A 82 11.50 2.90 -2.17
CA LEU A 82 11.20 1.51 -2.54
C LEU A 82 11.93 1.06 -3.82
N ARG A 83 12.24 2.00 -4.72
CA ARG A 83 12.97 1.72 -5.96
C ARG A 83 14.46 1.48 -5.72
N LEU A 84 15.00 1.95 -4.60
CA LEU A 84 16.38 1.73 -4.22
C LEU A 84 16.60 0.29 -3.73
N PRO A 85 17.76 -0.32 -4.01
CA PRO A 85 18.16 -1.56 -3.37
C PRO A 85 18.27 -1.38 -1.84
N PRO A 86 18.03 -2.43 -1.03
CA PRO A 86 18.03 -2.31 0.43
C PRO A 86 19.28 -1.66 1.02
N ALA A 87 20.46 -1.97 0.47
CA ALA A 87 21.74 -1.39 0.94
C ALA A 87 21.86 0.13 0.74
N ALA A 88 21.10 0.72 -0.18
CA ALA A 88 21.12 2.16 -0.46
C ALA A 88 20.02 2.93 0.27
N ARG A 89 19.13 2.25 0.98
CA ARG A 89 17.96 2.87 1.64
C ARG A 89 18.34 3.68 2.88
N ASP A 90 19.48 3.40 3.47
CA ASP A 90 20.01 4.12 4.65
C ASP A 90 20.83 5.36 4.26
N GLY A 91 20.87 5.71 2.97
CA GLY A 91 21.61 6.87 2.47
C GLY A 91 23.15 6.71 2.48
N ARG A 92 23.66 5.53 2.87
CA ARG A 92 25.10 5.25 2.94
C ARG A 92 25.74 4.89 1.59
N VAL A 93 24.92 4.49 0.63
CA VAL A 93 25.36 4.07 -0.71
C VAL A 93 24.64 4.91 -1.75
N SER A 94 25.39 5.56 -2.62
CA SER A 94 24.84 6.24 -3.80
C SER A 94 24.61 5.22 -4.92
N VAL A 95 23.42 5.22 -5.50
CA VAL A 95 23.04 4.32 -6.59
C VAL A 95 23.10 5.08 -7.90
N LEU A 96 23.77 4.50 -8.90
CA LEU A 96 23.80 5.05 -10.25
C LEU A 96 22.41 5.02 -10.89
N PRO A 97 22.04 6.04 -11.69
CA PRO A 97 20.72 6.12 -12.32
C PRO A 97 20.35 4.95 -13.27
N THR A 98 21.35 4.17 -13.68
CA THR A 98 21.20 3.04 -14.62
C THR A 98 20.82 1.73 -13.95
N VAL A 99 20.72 1.69 -12.61
CA VAL A 99 20.37 0.46 -11.88
C VAL A 99 18.88 0.18 -12.02
N GLU A 100 18.55 -1.08 -12.34
CA GLU A 100 17.16 -1.54 -12.37
C GLU A 100 16.45 -1.30 -11.03
N HIS A 101 15.17 -0.97 -11.11
CA HIS A 101 14.38 -0.73 -9.92
C HIS A 101 14.22 -1.99 -9.07
N HIS A 102 14.63 -1.95 -7.82
CA HIS A 102 14.51 -3.07 -6.88
C HIS A 102 13.05 -3.52 -6.70
N CYS A 103 12.12 -2.57 -6.66
CA CYS A 103 10.69 -2.85 -6.52
C CYS A 103 9.93 -2.48 -7.78
N GLY A 104 9.29 -3.46 -8.43
CA GLY A 104 8.48 -3.24 -9.63
C GLY A 104 7.21 -2.42 -9.37
N GLY A 105 6.64 -1.81 -10.41
CA GLY A 105 5.45 -0.95 -10.31
C GLY A 105 4.25 -1.63 -9.65
N ALA A 106 4.00 -2.90 -9.95
CA ALA A 106 2.93 -3.68 -9.33
C ALA A 106 3.12 -3.83 -7.80
N SER A 107 4.36 -4.12 -7.36
CA SER A 107 4.68 -4.24 -5.93
C SER A 107 4.54 -2.90 -5.20
N VAL A 108 4.97 -1.80 -5.81
CA VAL A 108 4.78 -0.46 -5.25
C VAL A 108 3.29 -0.14 -5.13
N ASN A 109 2.49 -0.40 -6.18
CA ASN A 109 1.05 -0.16 -6.15
C ASN A 109 0.34 -0.98 -5.06
N ARG A 110 0.77 -2.22 -4.82
CA ARG A 110 0.26 -3.05 -3.72
C ARG A 110 0.56 -2.42 -2.35
N LYS A 111 1.80 -1.97 -2.14
CA LYS A 111 2.22 -1.28 -0.90
C LYS A 111 1.46 0.02 -0.67
N LEU A 112 1.25 0.81 -1.72
CA LEU A 112 0.42 2.02 -1.65
C LEU A 112 -1.05 1.70 -1.35
N ALA A 113 -1.57 0.54 -1.80
CA ALA A 113 -2.92 0.10 -1.44
C ALA A 113 -3.02 -0.25 0.06
N ALA A 114 -2.02 -0.94 0.59
CA ALA A 114 -1.95 -1.26 2.01
C ALA A 114 -1.87 0.02 2.85
N LEU A 115 -1.01 0.96 2.45
CA LEU A 115 -0.89 2.26 3.11
C LEU A 115 -2.19 3.06 3.07
N ALA A 116 -2.89 3.09 1.92
CA ALA A 116 -4.19 3.76 1.81
C ALA A 116 -5.23 3.18 2.78
N SER A 117 -5.30 1.85 2.89
CA SER A 117 -6.21 1.17 3.82
C SER A 117 -5.85 1.48 5.29
N PHE A 118 -4.56 1.52 5.61
CA PHE A 118 -4.06 1.91 6.93
C PHE A 118 -4.43 3.37 7.28
N CYS A 119 -4.17 4.30 6.36
CA CYS A 119 -4.51 5.71 6.55
C CYS A 119 -6.03 5.91 6.71
N GLU A 120 -6.85 5.22 5.91
CA GLU A 120 -8.30 5.31 6.00
C GLU A 120 -8.83 4.77 7.34
N PHE A 121 -8.28 3.66 7.83
CA PHE A 121 -8.62 3.12 9.14
C PHE A 121 -8.33 4.13 10.26
N HIS A 122 -7.13 4.69 10.29
CA HIS A 122 -6.75 5.66 11.32
C HIS A 122 -7.47 7.00 11.18
N ALA A 123 -7.80 7.42 9.96
CA ALA A 123 -8.62 8.60 9.73
C ALA A 123 -10.02 8.48 10.36
N ARG A 124 -10.62 7.29 10.31
CA ARG A 124 -11.89 7.00 11.01
C ARG A 124 -11.77 7.05 12.52
N LEU A 125 -10.56 6.91 13.05
CA LEU A 125 -10.25 7.03 14.47
C LEU A 125 -9.80 8.44 14.88
N GLY A 126 -9.93 9.42 13.98
CA GLY A 126 -9.64 10.83 14.26
C GLY A 126 -8.21 11.28 13.95
N VAL A 127 -7.36 10.43 13.35
CA VAL A 127 -6.04 10.85 12.91
C VAL A 127 -6.16 11.65 11.59
N PRO A 128 -5.45 12.79 11.40
CA PRO A 128 -5.64 13.68 10.23
C PRO A 128 -4.98 13.13 8.95
N LEU A 129 -5.29 11.89 8.59
CA LEU A 129 -4.78 11.19 7.39
C LEU A 129 -5.84 11.05 6.28
N ALA A 130 -7.03 11.65 6.48
CA ALA A 130 -8.13 11.54 5.53
C ALA A 130 -7.74 12.11 4.15
N GLY A 131 -7.97 11.32 3.10
CA GLY A 131 -7.71 11.77 1.73
C GLY A 131 -6.26 11.79 1.28
N LEU A 132 -5.29 11.46 2.14
CA LEU A 132 -3.86 11.50 1.82
C LEU A 132 -3.50 10.75 0.53
N LEU A 133 -4.08 9.58 0.31
CA LEU A 133 -3.77 8.70 -0.83
C LEU A 133 -4.94 8.51 -1.80
N VAL A 134 -6.04 9.19 -1.56
CA VAL A 134 -7.27 9.04 -2.35
C VAL A 134 -7.74 10.38 -2.85
N THR A 135 -7.86 10.52 -4.16
CA THR A 135 -8.48 11.67 -4.81
C THR A 135 -9.86 11.29 -5.33
N MET A 136 -10.78 12.25 -5.31
CA MET A 136 -12.09 12.11 -5.95
C MET A 136 -11.96 12.58 -7.40
N ALA A 137 -12.06 11.65 -8.35
CA ALA A 137 -12.06 11.98 -9.77
C ALA A 137 -13.49 11.92 -10.31
N PRO A 138 -13.88 12.85 -11.21
CA PRO A 138 -15.18 12.76 -11.89
C PRO A 138 -15.27 11.42 -12.64
N ALA A 139 -16.43 10.80 -12.55
CA ALA A 139 -16.71 9.58 -13.31
C ALA A 139 -16.67 9.92 -14.81
N GLY A 140 -15.78 9.27 -15.57
CA GLY A 140 -15.72 9.46 -17.02
C GLY A 140 -14.34 9.77 -17.61
N GLN A 141 -13.32 10.14 -16.83
CA GLN A 141 -11.95 10.30 -17.32
C GLN A 141 -11.11 9.00 -17.25
N GLY A 142 -11.71 7.85 -17.50
CA GLY A 142 -10.99 6.63 -17.79
C GLY A 142 -10.57 6.65 -19.25
N ARG A 143 -9.30 6.27 -19.57
CA ARG A 143 -8.84 6.03 -20.94
C ARG A 143 -9.92 5.22 -21.66
N SER A 144 -10.60 5.85 -22.61
CA SER A 144 -11.52 5.21 -23.52
C SER A 144 -10.80 4.07 -24.25
N SER A 145 -11.07 2.84 -23.90
CA SER A 145 -10.84 1.74 -24.81
C SER A 145 -11.83 1.90 -25.97
N VAL A 146 -11.38 1.69 -27.17
CA VAL A 146 -12.01 2.05 -28.45
C VAL A 146 -13.33 1.29 -28.77
N THR A 147 -13.93 0.61 -27.81
CA THR A 147 -15.25 -0.03 -27.94
C THR A 147 -16.19 0.57 -26.91
N SER A 148 -16.63 1.79 -27.18
CA SER A 148 -17.59 2.50 -26.35
C SER A 148 -19.02 2.07 -26.68
N TYR A 149 -19.45 0.94 -26.17
CA TYR A 149 -20.89 0.69 -25.98
C TYR A 149 -21.36 1.60 -24.85
N LYS A 150 -22.04 2.68 -25.18
CA LYS A 150 -22.74 3.52 -24.18
C LYS A 150 -24.09 2.86 -23.89
N PRO A 151 -24.34 2.40 -22.67
CA PRO A 151 -25.67 1.91 -22.29
C PRO A 151 -26.72 2.98 -22.58
N PHE A 152 -27.91 2.59 -23.02
CA PHE A 152 -29.02 3.50 -23.37
C PHE A 152 -29.33 4.53 -22.26
N LEU A 153 -29.11 4.18 -21.00
CA LEU A 153 -29.34 5.03 -19.83
C LEU A 153 -28.08 5.76 -19.31
N ALA A 154 -26.99 5.82 -20.08
CA ALA A 154 -25.75 6.47 -19.65
C ALA A 154 -25.91 7.97 -19.34
N HIS A 155 -26.91 8.63 -19.92
CA HIS A 155 -27.23 10.03 -19.66
C HIS A 155 -27.94 10.26 -18.32
N ILE A 156 -28.56 9.22 -17.74
CA ILE A 156 -29.24 9.27 -16.45
C ILE A 156 -28.29 8.83 -15.32
N ALA A 157 -27.20 8.14 -15.64
CA ALA A 157 -26.19 7.77 -14.67
C ALA A 157 -25.60 9.05 -14.04
N LYS A 158 -25.98 9.34 -12.79
CA LYS A 158 -25.39 10.43 -12.01
C LYS A 158 -23.88 10.26 -12.05
N HIS A 159 -23.15 11.31 -12.43
CA HIS A 159 -21.68 11.35 -12.41
C HIS A 159 -21.19 11.22 -10.96
N THR A 160 -21.21 10.00 -10.46
CA THR A 160 -20.72 9.73 -9.11
C THR A 160 -19.19 9.78 -9.16
N ALA A 161 -18.62 10.73 -8.44
CA ALA A 161 -17.17 10.83 -8.32
C ALA A 161 -16.59 9.49 -7.84
N GLN A 162 -15.61 8.98 -8.58
CA GLN A 162 -14.93 7.73 -8.22
C GLN A 162 -13.70 8.02 -7.38
N ARG A 163 -13.54 7.26 -6.30
CA ARG A 163 -12.32 7.29 -5.49
C ARG A 163 -11.18 6.68 -6.32
N ARG A 164 -10.12 7.46 -6.54
CA ARG A 164 -8.89 7.01 -7.20
C ARG A 164 -7.70 7.23 -6.29
N ARG A 165 -6.67 6.41 -6.45
CA ARG A 165 -5.41 6.65 -5.75
C ARG A 165 -4.73 7.88 -6.32
N ALA A 166 -4.18 8.73 -5.45
CA ALA A 166 -3.41 9.91 -5.83
C ALA A 166 -2.13 9.54 -6.58
N ILE A 167 -1.51 8.41 -6.21
CA ILE A 167 -0.29 7.90 -6.85
C ILE A 167 -0.56 6.48 -7.35
N THR A 168 -0.30 6.25 -8.64
CA THR A 168 -0.34 4.92 -9.27
C THR A 168 0.78 4.83 -10.29
N LEU A 169 1.57 3.77 -10.21
CA LEU A 169 2.68 3.51 -11.14
C LEU A 169 2.23 2.60 -12.28
N PRO A 170 2.80 2.80 -13.50
CA PRO A 170 2.61 1.84 -14.57
C PRO A 170 3.12 0.46 -14.12
N ALA A 171 2.30 -0.57 -14.34
CA ALA A 171 2.69 -1.95 -14.13
C ALA A 171 2.57 -2.70 -15.45
N PRO A 172 3.49 -3.62 -15.77
CA PRO A 172 3.36 -4.45 -16.97
C PRO A 172 2.06 -5.26 -16.87
N VAL A 173 1.28 -5.22 -17.96
CA VAL A 173 0.12 -6.10 -18.10
C VAL A 173 0.64 -7.50 -18.36
N PRO A 174 0.31 -8.51 -17.52
CA PRO A 174 0.69 -9.88 -17.80
C PRO A 174 0.10 -10.30 -19.15
N ARG A 175 0.97 -10.67 -20.09
CA ARG A 175 0.51 -11.26 -21.36
C ARG A 175 -0.03 -12.65 -21.07
N PRO A 176 -1.21 -13.01 -21.58
CA PRO A 176 -1.69 -14.38 -21.45
C PRO A 176 -0.65 -15.29 -22.10
N GLN A 177 -0.15 -16.26 -21.35
CA GLN A 177 0.67 -17.33 -21.90
C GLN A 177 -0.24 -18.22 -22.72
N VAL A 178 -0.04 -18.22 -24.04
CA VAL A 178 -0.64 -19.22 -24.90
C VAL A 178 0.05 -20.53 -24.56
N LEU A 179 -0.66 -21.47 -23.93
CA LEU A 179 -0.22 -22.83 -23.77
C LEU A 179 -0.07 -23.41 -25.17
N SER A 180 1.17 -23.55 -25.63
CA SER A 180 1.46 -24.31 -26.86
C SER A 180 1.02 -25.75 -26.62
N ALA A 181 0.00 -26.19 -27.31
CA ALA A 181 -0.35 -27.61 -27.33
C ALA A 181 0.81 -28.37 -27.98
N ALA A 182 1.42 -29.27 -27.21
CA ALA A 182 2.38 -30.26 -27.71
C ALA A 182 1.66 -31.43 -28.40
#